data_d2d3d2d668f53c7e7de40bea08a54581
#
_entry.id   d2d3d2d668f53c7e7de40bea08a54581
#
_cell.length_a   1.000
_cell.length_b   1.000
_cell.length_c   1.000
_cell.angle_alpha   90.00
_cell.angle_beta   90.00
_cell.angle_gamma   90.00
#
_symmetry.space_group_name_H-M   'P 1'
#
loop_
_entity.id
_entity.type
_entity.pdbx_description
1 polymer ?
#
loop_
_entity_poly.entity_id
_entity_poly.type
_entity_poly.pdbx_seq_one_letter_code
_entity_poly.pdbx_strand_id
1 'polypeptide(L)'
;MFKIKHFNDLSLDEFYEIAKSRYEVFACEQKIFSLNDYDDIDKSSYHIFLKENGLVCAYARIIPKEYSSYNDVSIGRVLVLSSHRRKGLAKQMMDCAIDFIKINLHENNITLSAQTYIKNLYLSCGFKEISEVYDEAGIEHIKMRL
;
A
#
# COMPACT_ATOMS: atom_id res chain seq x y z
N MET A 1 -12.87 -6.49 8.75
CA MET A 1 -12.09 -7.64 8.28
C MET A 1 -11.41 -7.33 6.95
N PHE A 2 -10.09 -7.31 6.95
CA PHE A 2 -9.34 -7.06 5.72
C PHE A 2 -9.47 -8.23 4.75
N LYS A 3 -9.62 -7.91 3.46
CA LYS A 3 -9.59 -8.89 2.38
C LYS A 3 -8.32 -8.70 1.58
N ILE A 4 -7.75 -9.81 1.09
CA ILE A 4 -6.60 -9.79 0.21
C ILE A 4 -6.93 -10.62 -1.02
N LYS A 5 -6.90 -9.98 -2.19
CA LYS A 5 -7.24 -10.62 -3.45
C LYS A 5 -6.24 -10.24 -4.53
N HIS A 6 -5.90 -11.22 -5.37
CA HIS A 6 -5.19 -10.92 -6.60
C HIS A 6 -6.12 -10.11 -7.52
N PHE A 7 -5.54 -9.27 -8.39
CA PHE A 7 -6.31 -8.44 -9.32
C PHE A 7 -7.39 -9.24 -10.06
N ASN A 8 -7.05 -10.44 -10.51
CA ASN A 8 -7.97 -11.28 -11.29
C ASN A 8 -9.19 -11.76 -10.50
N ASP A 9 -9.12 -11.69 -9.18
CA ASP A 9 -10.19 -12.15 -8.28
C ASP A 9 -11.05 -11.01 -7.75
N LEU A 10 -10.70 -9.76 -8.07
CA LEU A 10 -11.48 -8.59 -7.67
C LEU A 10 -12.77 -8.52 -8.48
N SER A 11 -13.89 -8.19 -7.82
CA SER A 11 -15.10 -7.84 -8.54
C SER A 11 -14.95 -6.44 -9.15
N LEU A 12 -15.80 -6.11 -10.12
CA LEU A 12 -15.83 -4.77 -10.68
C LEU A 12 -16.11 -3.73 -9.60
N ASP A 13 -17.04 -4.02 -8.70
CA ASP A 13 -17.37 -3.11 -7.60
C ASP A 13 -16.17 -2.91 -6.66
N GLU A 14 -15.50 -3.99 -6.30
CA GLU A 14 -14.32 -3.91 -5.45
C GLU A 14 -13.24 -3.04 -6.10
N PHE A 15 -12.96 -3.26 -7.39
CA PHE A 15 -11.97 -2.44 -8.08
C PHE A 15 -12.41 -0.98 -8.16
N TYR A 16 -13.69 -0.74 -8.46
CA TYR A 16 -14.20 0.63 -8.54
C TYR A 16 -14.03 1.36 -7.22
N GLU A 17 -14.38 0.72 -6.10
CA GLU A 17 -14.26 1.36 -4.79
C GLU A 17 -12.80 1.56 -4.38
N ILE A 18 -11.91 0.63 -4.75
CA ILE A 18 -10.46 0.80 -4.56
C ILE A 18 -9.96 2.01 -5.37
N ALA A 19 -10.34 2.09 -6.64
CA ALA A 19 -9.93 3.19 -7.53
C ALA A 19 -10.40 4.54 -7.00
N LYS A 20 -11.63 4.59 -6.53
CA LYS A 20 -12.21 5.83 -5.99
C LYS A 20 -11.46 6.31 -4.74
N SER A 21 -11.13 5.40 -3.82
CA SER A 21 -10.38 5.75 -2.60
C SER A 21 -8.95 6.19 -2.94
N ARG A 22 -8.30 5.54 -3.90
CA ARG A 22 -6.98 5.95 -4.36
C ARG A 22 -7.01 7.36 -4.95
N TYR A 23 -8.00 7.66 -5.76
CA TYR A 23 -8.14 9.00 -6.32
C TYR A 23 -8.36 10.05 -5.22
N GLU A 24 -9.21 9.74 -4.27
CA GLU A 24 -9.51 10.69 -3.17
C GLU A 24 -8.26 11.04 -2.38
N VAL A 25 -7.43 10.05 -2.03
CA VAL A 25 -6.23 10.30 -1.22
C VAL A 25 -5.08 10.84 -2.05
N PHE A 26 -4.72 10.18 -3.14
CA PHE A 26 -3.50 10.53 -3.87
C PHE A 26 -3.67 11.73 -4.79
N ALA A 27 -4.83 11.89 -5.42
CA ALA A 27 -5.09 13.05 -6.27
C ALA A 27 -5.72 14.20 -5.51
N CYS A 28 -6.87 13.97 -4.87
CA CYS A 28 -7.61 15.07 -4.26
C CYS A 28 -6.93 15.60 -2.99
N GLU A 29 -6.43 14.71 -2.14
CA GLU A 29 -5.81 15.12 -0.87
C GLU A 29 -4.34 15.46 -1.04
N GLN A 30 -3.54 14.57 -1.64
CA GLN A 30 -2.09 14.74 -1.77
C GLN A 30 -1.66 15.50 -3.03
N LYS A 31 -2.59 15.76 -3.96
CA LYS A 31 -2.30 16.54 -5.17
C LYS A 31 -1.23 15.92 -6.07
N ILE A 32 -1.14 14.60 -6.11
CA ILE A 32 -0.17 13.92 -6.97
C ILE A 32 -0.79 13.80 -8.37
N PHE A 33 -0.32 14.62 -9.31
CA PHE A 33 -0.81 14.62 -10.70
C PHE A 33 0.32 14.38 -11.70
N SER A 34 1.57 14.37 -11.25
CA SER A 34 2.74 14.22 -12.13
C SER A 34 2.97 12.78 -12.58
N LEU A 35 2.44 11.81 -11.86
CA LEU A 35 2.56 10.39 -12.16
C LEU A 35 1.17 9.77 -12.26
N ASN A 36 1.03 8.80 -13.16
CA ASN A 36 -0.21 8.05 -13.24
C ASN A 36 -0.26 7.06 -12.06
N ASP A 37 -1.30 7.17 -11.25
CA ASP A 37 -1.50 6.25 -10.13
C ASP A 37 -1.70 4.79 -10.60
N TYR A 38 -2.23 4.61 -11.80
CA TYR A 38 -2.51 3.30 -12.41
C TYR A 38 -1.42 2.98 -13.40
N ASP A 39 -0.48 2.11 -13.02
CA ASP A 39 0.80 1.86 -13.70
C ASP A 39 0.91 0.44 -14.30
N ASP A 40 -0.21 -0.24 -14.48
CA ASP A 40 -0.32 -1.62 -14.96
C ASP A 40 0.20 -2.68 -13.98
N ILE A 41 1.03 -2.32 -13.01
CA ILE A 41 1.49 -3.26 -11.98
C ILE A 41 0.32 -3.74 -11.13
N ASP A 42 -0.74 -2.95 -11.06
CA ASP A 42 -1.99 -3.36 -10.40
C ASP A 42 -2.49 -4.72 -10.88
N LYS A 43 -2.35 -4.98 -12.17
CA LYS A 43 -2.87 -6.21 -12.79
C LYS A 43 -2.11 -7.46 -12.37
N SER A 44 -0.90 -7.29 -11.86
CA SER A 44 -0.04 -8.39 -11.39
C SER A 44 0.06 -8.45 -9.87
N SER A 45 -0.69 -7.62 -9.18
CA SER A 45 -0.55 -7.42 -7.74
C SER A 45 -1.70 -8.03 -6.95
N TYR A 46 -1.45 -8.23 -5.66
CA TYR A 46 -2.50 -8.47 -4.67
C TYR A 46 -2.93 -7.14 -4.08
N HIS A 47 -4.20 -7.06 -3.71
CA HIS A 47 -4.81 -5.86 -3.16
C HIS A 47 -5.39 -6.20 -1.80
N ILE A 48 -4.93 -5.50 -0.76
CA ILE A 48 -5.48 -5.63 0.58
C ILE A 48 -6.36 -4.42 0.86
N PHE A 49 -7.56 -4.65 1.35
CA PHE A 49 -8.51 -3.57 1.58
C PHE A 49 -9.51 -3.90 2.67
N LEU A 50 -10.02 -2.86 3.30
CA LEU A 50 -11.12 -2.94 4.26
C LEU A 50 -12.28 -2.12 3.71
N LYS A 51 -13.45 -2.75 3.65
CA LYS A 51 -14.66 -2.11 3.13
C LYS A 51 -15.65 -1.92 4.28
N GLU A 52 -16.09 -0.69 4.48
CA GLU A 52 -17.11 -0.34 5.47
C GLU A 52 -18.16 0.55 4.83
N ASN A 53 -19.42 0.20 5.00
CA ASN A 53 -20.56 0.94 4.43
C ASN A 53 -20.39 1.18 2.92
N GLY A 54 -19.88 0.18 2.22
CA GLY A 54 -19.67 0.26 0.78
C GLY A 54 -18.42 1.00 0.34
N LEU A 55 -17.68 1.62 1.26
CA LEU A 55 -16.46 2.37 0.95
C LEU A 55 -15.21 1.56 1.30
N VAL A 56 -14.21 1.59 0.44
CA VAL A 56 -12.87 1.10 0.78
C VAL A 56 -12.20 2.17 1.63
N CYS A 57 -12.13 1.94 2.93
CA CYS A 57 -11.60 2.91 3.88
C CYS A 57 -10.12 2.75 4.18
N ALA A 58 -9.54 1.60 3.86
CA ALA A 58 -8.11 1.34 3.96
C ALA A 58 -7.69 0.43 2.82
N TYR A 59 -6.50 0.66 2.26
CA TYR A 59 -6.03 -0.05 1.10
C TYR A 59 -4.51 -0.05 1.01
N ALA A 60 -3.95 -1.12 0.47
CA ALA A 60 -2.55 -1.17 0.04
C ALA A 60 -2.39 -2.15 -1.10
N ARG A 61 -1.33 -1.97 -1.88
CA ARG A 61 -0.97 -2.85 -2.99
C ARG A 61 0.25 -3.68 -2.59
N ILE A 62 0.14 -5.00 -2.76
CA ILE A 62 1.25 -5.92 -2.52
C ILE A 62 1.77 -6.38 -3.88
N ILE A 63 2.99 -5.98 -4.20
CA ILE A 63 3.62 -6.28 -5.48
C ILE A 63 4.51 -7.51 -5.31
N PRO A 64 4.21 -8.63 -6.01
CA PRO A 64 5.07 -9.82 -5.96
C PRO A 64 6.50 -9.49 -6.39
N LYS A 65 7.45 -10.27 -5.89
CA LYS A 65 8.87 -10.04 -6.10
C LYS A 65 9.24 -9.90 -7.58
N GLU A 66 8.70 -10.73 -8.44
CA GLU A 66 9.01 -10.72 -9.88
C GLU A 66 8.52 -9.45 -10.61
N TYR A 67 7.59 -8.72 -10.03
CA TYR A 67 7.06 -7.48 -10.62
C TYR A 67 7.54 -6.22 -9.89
N SER A 68 8.27 -6.40 -8.80
CA SER A 68 8.76 -5.29 -7.99
C SER A 68 9.99 -4.63 -8.63
N SER A 69 10.13 -3.33 -8.45
CA SER A 69 11.37 -2.62 -8.84
C SER A 69 12.50 -2.84 -7.85
N TYR A 70 12.22 -3.52 -6.75
CA TYR A 70 13.22 -3.95 -5.77
C TYR A 70 13.45 -5.45 -5.92
N ASN A 71 14.44 -6.00 -5.24
CA ASN A 71 14.68 -7.45 -5.25
C ASN A 71 13.83 -8.18 -4.21
N ASP A 72 12.81 -7.54 -3.69
CA ASP A 72 11.91 -8.07 -2.67
C ASP A 72 10.47 -7.80 -3.07
N VAL A 73 9.53 -8.48 -2.40
CA VAL A 73 8.13 -8.07 -2.43
C VAL A 73 8.03 -6.62 -1.95
N SER A 74 7.14 -5.86 -2.53
CA SER A 74 6.93 -4.47 -2.14
C SER A 74 5.48 -4.22 -1.74
N ILE A 75 5.28 -3.25 -0.84
CA ILE A 75 3.96 -2.75 -0.47
C ILE A 75 3.93 -1.28 -0.82
N GLY A 76 2.91 -0.86 -1.52
CA GLY A 76 2.75 0.54 -1.91
C GLY A 76 1.30 0.97 -1.96
N ARG A 77 1.08 2.21 -2.37
CA ARG A 77 -0.28 2.79 -2.45
C ARG A 77 -1.03 2.67 -1.12
N VAL A 78 -0.32 2.77 -0.01
CA VAL A 78 -0.90 2.65 1.34
C VAL A 78 -1.77 3.87 1.62
N LEU A 79 -3.04 3.63 1.93
CA LEU A 79 -3.96 4.72 2.28
C LEU A 79 -4.95 4.31 3.36
N VAL A 80 -5.39 5.31 4.13
CA VAL A 80 -6.57 5.23 4.98
C VAL A 80 -7.34 6.52 4.74
N LEU A 81 -8.65 6.42 4.46
CA LEU A 81 -9.48 7.60 4.26
C LEU A 81 -9.46 8.47 5.50
N SER A 82 -9.51 9.80 5.31
CA SER A 82 -9.42 10.77 6.41
C SER A 82 -10.44 10.51 7.53
N SER A 83 -11.64 10.07 7.17
CA SER A 83 -12.70 9.76 8.13
C SER A 83 -12.40 8.54 9.01
N HIS A 84 -11.42 7.72 8.65
CA HIS A 84 -11.10 6.47 9.32
C HIS A 84 -9.69 6.45 9.93
N ARG A 85 -9.01 7.59 9.96
CA ARG A 85 -7.66 7.70 10.53
C ARG A 85 -7.69 7.72 12.06
N ARG A 86 -6.53 7.47 12.67
CA ARG A 86 -6.33 7.45 14.13
C ARG A 86 -7.10 6.34 14.83
N LYS A 87 -7.37 5.25 14.12
CA LYS A 87 -8.04 4.05 14.66
C LYS A 87 -7.15 2.82 14.61
N GLY A 88 -5.88 2.99 14.22
CA GLY A 88 -4.93 1.89 14.10
C GLY A 88 -5.12 1.01 12.87
N LEU A 89 -5.91 1.44 11.88
CA LEU A 89 -6.20 0.62 10.70
C LEU A 89 -4.96 0.37 9.84
N ALA A 90 -4.11 1.38 9.68
CA ALA A 90 -2.90 1.23 8.87
C ALA A 90 -1.99 0.16 9.46
N LYS A 91 -1.81 0.15 10.77
CA LYS A 91 -0.98 -0.86 11.45
C LYS A 91 -1.58 -2.25 11.31
N GLN A 92 -2.88 -2.39 11.52
CA GLN A 92 -3.58 -3.66 11.35
C GLN A 92 -3.45 -4.17 9.91
N MET A 93 -3.60 -3.28 8.94
CA MET A 93 -3.47 -3.62 7.52
C MET A 93 -2.06 -4.10 7.20
N MET A 94 -1.04 -3.39 7.68
CA MET A 94 0.35 -3.77 7.45
C MET A 94 0.66 -5.12 8.07
N ASP A 95 0.17 -5.39 9.29
CA ASP A 95 0.38 -6.68 9.94
C ASP A 95 -0.27 -7.81 9.12
N CYS A 96 -1.48 -7.60 8.62
CA CYS A 96 -2.15 -8.57 7.75
C CYS A 96 -1.38 -8.80 6.45
N ALA A 97 -0.89 -7.73 5.83
CA ALA A 97 -0.13 -7.82 4.58
C ALA A 97 1.19 -8.59 4.79
N ILE A 98 1.90 -8.30 5.87
CA ILE A 98 3.15 -8.99 6.18
C ILE A 98 2.91 -10.48 6.41
N ASP A 99 1.89 -10.84 7.17
CA ASP A 99 1.53 -12.24 7.40
C ASP A 99 1.18 -12.96 6.09
N PHE A 100 0.40 -12.31 5.23
CA PHE A 100 0.06 -12.86 3.92
C PHE A 100 1.32 -13.11 3.09
N ILE A 101 2.24 -12.17 3.05
CA ILE A 101 3.48 -12.30 2.28
C ILE A 101 4.30 -13.49 2.78
N LYS A 102 4.43 -13.62 4.09
CA LYS A 102 5.19 -14.72 4.68
C LYS A 102 4.54 -16.08 4.42
N ILE A 103 3.25 -16.18 4.62
CA ILE A 103 2.54 -17.47 4.59
C ILE A 103 2.19 -17.88 3.16
N ASN A 104 1.70 -16.95 2.35
CA ASN A 104 1.17 -17.26 1.01
C ASN A 104 2.19 -17.05 -0.10
N LEU A 105 3.07 -16.06 0.02
CA LEU A 105 4.09 -15.80 -1.00
C LEU A 105 5.45 -16.40 -0.61
N HIS A 106 5.58 -16.90 0.60
CA HIS A 106 6.82 -17.54 1.11
C HIS A 106 8.03 -16.61 1.01
N GLU A 107 7.81 -15.32 1.31
CA GLU A 107 8.85 -14.31 1.28
C GLU A 107 8.99 -13.67 2.67
N ASN A 108 10.24 -13.43 3.08
CA ASN A 108 10.53 -12.87 4.40
C ASN A 108 10.97 -11.41 4.35
N ASN A 109 11.35 -10.93 3.18
CA ASN A 109 11.85 -9.57 3.02
C ASN A 109 10.88 -8.73 2.20
N ILE A 110 10.67 -7.50 2.64
CA ILE A 110 9.77 -6.55 2.01
C ILE A 110 10.49 -5.21 1.94
N THR A 111 10.53 -4.60 0.74
CA THR A 111 11.08 -3.27 0.55
C THR A 111 9.98 -2.32 0.10
N LEU A 112 9.95 -1.14 0.65
CA LEU A 112 8.97 -0.13 0.26
C LEU A 112 9.57 1.28 0.29
N SER A 113 8.88 2.19 -0.39
CA SER A 113 9.17 3.61 -0.40
C SER A 113 8.16 4.31 0.50
N ALA A 114 8.60 4.79 1.65
CA ALA A 114 7.74 5.38 2.67
C ALA A 114 7.77 6.90 2.59
N GLN A 115 6.60 7.54 2.61
CA GLN A 115 6.54 8.97 2.85
C GLN A 115 7.09 9.24 4.25
N THR A 116 8.03 10.18 4.38
CA THR A 116 8.79 10.34 5.63
C THR A 116 7.91 10.71 6.81
N TYR A 117 6.82 11.43 6.58
CA TYR A 117 5.96 11.88 7.68
C TYR A 117 5.19 10.72 8.35
N ILE A 118 5.10 9.54 7.70
CA ILE A 118 4.46 8.36 8.29
C ILE A 118 5.42 7.19 8.50
N LYS A 119 6.72 7.43 8.43
CA LYS A 119 7.70 6.34 8.57
C LYS A 119 7.60 5.60 9.91
N ASN A 120 7.10 6.27 10.97
CA ASN A 120 6.95 5.63 12.28
C ASN A 120 5.98 4.44 12.24
N LEU A 121 4.99 4.47 11.35
CA LEU A 121 4.12 3.33 11.11
C LEU A 121 4.95 2.10 10.72
N TYR A 122 5.83 2.28 9.75
CA TYR A 122 6.65 1.17 9.23
C TYR A 122 7.71 0.73 10.23
N LEU A 123 8.30 1.65 10.96
CA LEU A 123 9.22 1.31 12.06
C LEU A 123 8.51 0.43 13.09
N SER A 124 7.25 0.73 13.42
CA SER A 124 6.47 -0.06 14.37
C SER A 124 6.15 -1.46 13.84
N CYS A 125 6.24 -1.67 12.54
CA CYS A 125 6.05 -2.99 11.92
C CYS A 125 7.37 -3.77 11.75
N GLY A 126 8.49 -3.19 12.18
CA GLY A 126 9.80 -3.83 12.11
C GLY A 126 10.66 -3.42 10.92
N PHE A 127 10.18 -2.52 10.07
CA PHE A 127 10.97 -2.02 8.95
C PHE A 127 12.10 -1.12 9.44
N LYS A 128 13.20 -1.11 8.68
CA LYS A 128 14.36 -0.25 8.94
C LYS A 128 14.63 0.62 7.72
N GLU A 129 15.11 1.84 7.96
CA GLU A 129 15.52 2.75 6.90
C GLU A 129 16.77 2.20 6.21
N ILE A 130 16.76 2.17 4.87
CA ILE A 130 17.89 1.66 4.08
C ILE A 130 18.40 2.66 3.04
N SER A 131 17.90 3.88 3.06
CA SER A 131 18.36 4.94 2.15
C SER A 131 18.34 6.28 2.85
N GLU A 132 18.87 7.32 2.18
CA GLU A 132 18.64 8.69 2.55
C GLU A 132 17.28 9.15 2.04
N VAL A 133 16.82 10.30 2.51
CA VAL A 133 15.58 10.92 2.05
C VAL A 133 15.73 11.34 0.58
N TYR A 134 14.71 11.10 -0.21
CA TYR A 134 14.64 11.51 -1.63
C TYR A 134 13.24 12.00 -1.96
N ASP A 135 13.12 12.73 -3.07
CA ASP A 135 11.84 13.22 -3.54
C ASP A 135 11.18 12.19 -4.46
N GLU A 136 9.89 11.94 -4.25
CA GLU A 136 9.08 11.11 -5.14
C GLU A 136 7.72 11.79 -5.26
N ALA A 137 7.36 12.18 -6.48
CA ALA A 137 6.10 12.87 -6.76
C ALA A 137 5.91 14.17 -5.93
N GLY A 138 7.00 14.87 -5.61
CA GLY A 138 6.97 16.09 -4.82
C GLY A 138 6.85 15.88 -3.32
N ILE A 139 6.95 14.67 -2.84
CA ILE A 139 6.84 14.33 -1.42
C ILE A 139 8.12 13.63 -0.96
N GLU A 140 8.62 13.98 0.21
CA GLU A 140 9.80 13.32 0.78
C GLU A 140 9.52 11.85 1.09
N HIS A 141 10.38 10.98 0.60
CA HIS A 141 10.30 9.54 0.81
C HIS A 141 11.63 9.00 1.34
N ILE A 142 11.55 7.80 1.91
CA ILE A 142 12.72 7.04 2.33
C ILE A 142 12.45 5.56 2.06
N LYS A 143 13.45 4.82 1.58
CA LYS A 143 13.32 3.38 1.40
C LYS A 143 13.45 2.68 2.73
N MET A 144 12.59 1.69 2.95
CA MET A 144 12.60 0.91 4.18
C MET A 144 12.50 -0.57 3.83
N ARG A 145 13.08 -1.41 4.68
CA ARG A 145 13.13 -2.86 4.46
C ARG A 145 12.83 -3.62 5.75
N LEU A 146 12.05 -4.66 5.59
CA LEU A 146 11.79 -5.64 6.64
C LEU A 146 12.61 -6.91 6.39
#